data_fe55adbc5e2550b4052affb1e7942bd0
#
_entry.id   fe55adbc5e2550b4052affb1e7942bd0
#
_cell.length_a   1.000
_cell.length_b   1.000
_cell.length_c   1.000
_cell.angle_alpha   90.00
_cell.angle_beta   90.00
_cell.angle_gamma   90.00
#
_symmetry.space_group_name_H-M   'P 1'
#
loop_
_entity.id
_entity.type
_entity.pdbx_description
1 polymer ?
#
loop_
_entity_poly.entity_id
_entity_poly.type
_entity_poly.pdbx_seq_one_letter_code
_entity_poly.pdbx_strand_id
1 'polypeptide(L)' 'MDRYERILALHRTLRNSRYPVTVARLQDELGCSRATVYRDLAFLRDALM' A
#
# COMPACT_ATOMS: atom_id res chain seq x y z
N MET A 1 6.38 -5.41 10.36
CA MET A 1 6.23 -4.01 9.91
C MET A 1 5.03 -3.42 10.61
N ASP A 2 5.19 -2.30 11.27
CA ASP A 2 4.04 -1.66 11.92
C ASP A 2 3.18 -0.91 10.89
N ARG A 3 2.05 -0.37 11.36
CA ARG A 3 1.09 0.28 10.46
C ARG A 3 1.70 1.47 9.72
N TYR A 4 2.45 2.31 10.42
CA TYR A 4 3.03 3.49 9.81
C TYR A 4 4.09 3.13 8.79
N GLU A 5 4.96 2.20 9.13
CA GLU A 5 5.97 1.71 8.19
C GLU A 5 5.31 1.12 6.95
N ARG A 6 4.24 0.36 7.14
CA ARG A 6 3.52 -0.27 6.04
C ARG A 6 2.89 0.76 5.11
N ILE A 7 2.26 1.79 5.68
CA ILE A 7 1.63 2.85 4.89
C ILE A 7 2.68 3.65 4.12
N LEU A 8 3.81 3.96 4.76
CA LEU A 8 4.91 4.64 4.08
C LEU A 8 5.49 3.79 2.95
N ALA A 9 5.65 2.50 3.18
CA ALA A 9 6.15 1.57 2.17
C ALA A 9 5.17 1.50 0.98
N LEU A 10 3.88 1.43 1.26
CA LEU A 10 2.85 1.41 0.24
C LEU A 10 2.89 2.70 -0.61
N HIS A 11 2.94 3.83 0.04
CA HIS A 11 3.00 5.13 -0.64
C HIS A 11 4.24 5.21 -1.54
N ARG A 12 5.38 4.78 -1.03
CA ARG A 12 6.64 4.79 -1.79
C ARG A 12 6.56 3.86 -3.00
N THR A 13 6.01 2.68 -2.83
CA THR A 13 5.86 1.71 -3.93
C THR A 13 4.98 2.29 -5.03
N LEU A 14 3.87 2.90 -4.67
CA LEU A 14 2.95 3.50 -5.64
C LEU A 14 3.59 4.69 -6.37
N ARG A 15 4.33 5.53 -5.65
CA ARG A 15 5.01 6.69 -6.24
C ARG A 15 6.07 6.29 -7.25
N ASN A 16 6.81 5.23 -6.96
CA ASN A 16 7.95 4.84 -7.76
C ASN A 16 7.61 3.87 -8.88
N SER A 17 6.37 3.42 -8.96
CA SER A 17 5.94 2.48 -10.00
C SER A 17 5.57 3.21 -11.28
N ARG A 18 6.09 2.74 -12.40
CA ARG A 18 5.73 3.24 -13.73
C ARG A 18 4.44 2.62 -14.24
N TYR A 19 4.09 1.46 -13.71
CA TYR A 19 2.94 0.68 -14.15
C TYR A 19 2.01 0.44 -12.98
N PRO A 20 0.72 0.16 -13.24
CA PRO A 20 -0.19 -0.18 -12.16
C PRO A 20 0.31 -1.36 -11.34
N VAL A 21 0.21 -1.24 -10.02
CA VAL A 21 0.67 -2.28 -9.10
C VAL A 21 -0.52 -3.13 -8.69
N THR A 22 -0.38 -4.46 -8.77
CA THR A 22 -1.47 -5.36 -8.38
C THR A 22 -1.56 -5.46 -6.86
N VAL A 23 -2.77 -5.79 -6.36
CA VAL A 23 -2.96 -6.03 -4.94
C VAL A 23 -2.12 -7.22 -4.47
N ALA A 24 -2.00 -8.26 -5.30
CA ALA A 24 -1.19 -9.43 -4.96
C ALA A 24 0.27 -9.04 -4.72
N ARG A 25 0.82 -8.18 -5.55
CA ARG A 25 2.18 -7.69 -5.36
C ARG A 25 2.32 -6.88 -4.09
N LEU A 26 1.34 -6.04 -3.78
CA LEU A 26 1.35 -5.27 -2.55
C LEU A 26 1.28 -6.17 -1.32
N GLN A 27 0.48 -7.24 -1.37
CA GLN A 27 0.45 -8.22 -0.30
C GLN A 27 1.82 -8.82 -0.04
N ASP A 28 2.53 -9.20 -1.10
CA ASP A 28 3.86 -9.79 -0.98
C ASP A 28 4.87 -8.78 -0.41
N GLU A 29 4.87 -7.57 -0.92
CA GLU A 29 5.84 -6.56 -0.48
C GLU A 29 5.58 -6.08 0.94
N LEU A 30 4.32 -5.95 1.33
CA LEU A 30 3.95 -5.43 2.64
C LEU A 30 3.77 -6.54 3.68
N GLY A 31 3.70 -7.79 3.25
CA GLY A 31 3.55 -8.92 4.15
C GLY A 31 2.23 -8.90 4.91
N CYS A 32 1.13 -8.52 4.26
CA CYS A 32 -0.16 -8.40 4.91
C CYS A 32 -1.28 -8.99 4.06
N SER A 33 -2.49 -9.04 4.64
CA SER A 33 -3.65 -9.60 3.95
C SER A 33 -4.17 -8.63 2.90
N ARG A 34 -4.97 -9.18 1.98
CA ARG A 34 -5.64 -8.39 0.95
C ARG A 34 -6.53 -7.30 1.56
N ALA A 35 -7.26 -7.64 2.62
CA ALA A 35 -8.13 -6.68 3.30
C ALA A 35 -7.32 -5.52 3.88
N THR A 36 -6.15 -5.81 4.45
CA THR A 36 -5.27 -4.78 4.98
C THR A 36 -4.75 -3.86 3.88
N VAL A 37 -4.39 -4.42 2.72
CA VAL A 37 -3.97 -3.61 1.58
C VAL A 37 -5.07 -2.63 1.18
N TYR A 38 -6.31 -3.10 1.07
CA TYR A 38 -7.42 -2.23 0.70
C TYR A 38 -7.67 -1.14 1.74
N ARG A 39 -7.58 -1.46 3.02
CA ARG A 39 -7.72 -0.46 4.08
C ARG A 39 -6.63 0.60 3.99
N ASP A 40 -5.40 0.18 3.77
CA ASP A 40 -4.28 1.12 3.66
C ASP A 40 -4.41 2.00 2.41
N LEU A 41 -4.86 1.42 1.30
CA LEU A 41 -5.10 2.20 0.09
C LEU A 41 -6.19 3.26 0.32
N ALA A 42 -7.27 2.88 1.00
CA ALA A 42 -8.34 3.82 1.33
C ALA A 42 -7.83 4.94 2.24
N PHE A 43 -7.00 4.59 3.21
CA PHE A 43 -6.40 5.57 4.10
C PHE A 43 -5.55 6.59 3.33
N LEU A 44 -4.70 6.11 2.42
CA LEU A 44 -3.86 6.99 1.61
C LEU A 44 -4.69 7.89 0.71
N ARG A 45 -5.72 7.33 0.08
CA ARG A 45 -6.60 8.09 -0.79
C ARG A 45 -7.24 9.26 -0.02
N ASP A 46 -7.76 8.97 1.16
CA ASP A 46 -8.44 9.99 1.97
C ASP A 46 -7.44 11.03 2.50
N ALA A 47 -6.23 10.61 2.85
CA ALA A 47 -5.21 11.51 3.38
C ALA A 47 -4.63 12.44 2.32
N LEU A 48 -4.58 11.99 1.06
CA LEU A 48 -3.98 12.75 -0.03
C LEU A 48 -5.00 13.56 -0.84
N MET A 49 -6.25 13.41 -0.56
CA MET A 49 -7.32 14.19 -1.18
C MET A 49 -7.98 15.20 -0.18
#